data_14d3bc1d657212bf011a83b550c95ca1
#
_entry.id   14d3bc1d657212bf011a83b550c95ca1
#
_cell.length_a   1.000
_cell.length_b   1.000
_cell.length_c   1.000
_cell.angle_alpha   90.00
_cell.angle_beta   90.00
_cell.angle_gamma   90.00
#
_symmetry.space_group_name_H-M   'P 1'
#
loop_
_entity.id
_entity.type
_entity.pdbx_description
1 polymer ?
#
loop_
_entity_poly.entity_id
_entity_poly.type
_entity_poly.pdbx_seq_one_letter_code
_entity_poly.pdbx_strand_id
1 'polypeptide(L)'
;FEVGKRRKRIVAHATDGHGICDIVWFNGTKYIYQNYQLDKEYIIFGKPSYYNGRFQFSHPDIDDASQLQLNDMGMQPFYITTEKMKKAGITSRAMEKLTKTLLSKLTTPLDETLPSFITSPLHLISRDAAMRKIHYPKTVDDTQRARVRLKFEELFYVQLNILRYASDHR
;
A
#
# COMPACT_ATOMS: atom_id res chain seq x y z
N PHE A 1 6.86 6.65 -26.91
CA PHE A 1 6.38 7.85 -26.17
C PHE A 1 5.85 8.89 -27.15
N GLU A 2 4.64 9.39 -26.91
CA GLU A 2 4.05 10.47 -27.70
C GLU A 2 3.93 11.75 -26.87
N VAL A 3 4.24 12.90 -27.45
CA VAL A 3 4.14 14.21 -26.78
C VAL A 3 2.99 15.01 -27.41
N GLY A 4 1.96 15.28 -26.62
CA GLY A 4 0.80 16.06 -27.09
C GLY A 4 1.11 17.55 -27.27
N LYS A 5 0.64 18.14 -28.38
CA LYS A 5 0.96 19.53 -28.78
C LYS A 5 0.42 20.67 -27.89
N ARG A 6 -0.64 20.44 -27.08
CA ARG A 6 -1.29 21.51 -26.28
C ARG A 6 -1.03 21.46 -24.77
N ARG A 7 -0.69 20.33 -24.21
CA ARG A 7 -0.18 20.17 -22.83
C ARG A 7 0.91 19.12 -22.90
N LYS A 8 2.07 19.38 -22.31
CA LYS A 8 3.18 18.41 -22.28
C LYS A 8 2.74 17.19 -21.48
N ARG A 9 2.10 16.24 -22.15
CA ARG A 9 1.79 14.92 -21.60
C ARG A 9 2.67 13.88 -22.30
N ILE A 10 3.13 12.91 -21.56
CA ILE A 10 3.76 11.72 -22.10
C ILE A 10 2.75 10.60 -22.06
N VAL A 11 2.67 9.86 -23.14
CA VAL A 11 1.92 8.62 -23.23
C VAL A 11 2.89 7.50 -23.59
N ALA A 12 2.92 6.45 -22.79
CA ALA A 12 3.60 5.19 -23.13
C ALA A 12 2.56 4.10 -23.37
N HIS A 13 2.84 3.22 -24.29
CA HIS A 13 2.01 2.05 -24.56
C HIS A 13 2.66 0.84 -23.88
N ALA A 14 1.89 0.14 -23.06
CA ALA A 14 2.32 -1.09 -22.42
C ALA A 14 1.44 -2.25 -22.88
N THR A 15 2.03 -3.44 -23.02
CA THR A 15 1.35 -4.67 -23.39
C THR A 15 1.79 -5.82 -22.49
N ASP A 16 0.87 -6.72 -22.21
CA ASP A 16 1.12 -8.00 -21.54
C ASP A 16 1.10 -9.19 -22.53
N GLY A 17 1.09 -8.88 -23.83
CA GLY A 17 0.93 -9.85 -24.91
C GLY A 17 -0.53 -10.19 -25.27
N HIS A 18 -1.51 -9.82 -24.43
CA HIS A 18 -2.94 -10.04 -24.68
C HIS A 18 -3.68 -8.75 -25.04
N GLY A 19 -3.19 -7.62 -24.57
CA GLY A 19 -3.80 -6.31 -24.82
C GLY A 19 -2.82 -5.16 -24.72
N ILE A 20 -3.28 -3.96 -25.09
CA ILE A 20 -2.50 -2.74 -25.00
C ILE A 20 -3.22 -1.77 -24.07
N CYS A 21 -2.49 -1.19 -23.14
CA CYS A 21 -2.97 -0.08 -22.31
C CYS A 21 -2.06 1.15 -22.44
N ASP A 22 -2.62 2.32 -22.16
CA ASP A 22 -1.91 3.59 -22.19
C ASP A 22 -1.50 3.99 -20.77
N ILE A 23 -0.26 4.42 -20.62
CA ILE A 23 0.24 5.03 -19.40
C ILE A 23 0.44 6.51 -19.65
N VAL A 24 -0.24 7.36 -18.87
CA VAL A 24 -0.29 8.80 -19.14
C VAL A 24 0.29 9.59 -17.99
N TRP A 25 1.24 10.48 -18.31
CA TRP A 25 1.79 11.44 -17.37
C TRP A 25 1.57 12.86 -17.86
N PHE A 26 1.06 13.71 -16.99
CA PHE A 26 0.80 15.13 -17.29
C PHE A 26 1.93 16.03 -16.81
N ASN A 27 2.83 15.52 -15.94
CA ASN A 27 3.95 16.26 -15.37
C ASN A 27 5.19 15.35 -15.27
N GLY A 28 6.39 15.95 -15.05
CA GLY A 28 7.60 15.19 -14.76
C GLY A 28 8.27 14.54 -15.96
N THR A 29 8.15 15.15 -17.15
CA THR A 29 8.64 14.59 -18.42
C THR A 29 10.10 14.14 -18.40
N LYS A 30 11.00 14.92 -17.79
CA LYS A 30 12.42 14.56 -17.67
C LYS A 30 12.62 13.29 -16.83
N TYR A 31 11.88 13.18 -15.72
CA TYR A 31 11.96 12.03 -14.84
C TYR A 31 11.52 10.75 -15.55
N ILE A 32 10.46 10.81 -16.36
CA ILE A 32 9.92 9.66 -17.08
C ILE A 32 10.96 9.08 -18.05
N TYR A 33 11.58 9.92 -18.87
CA TYR A 33 12.60 9.47 -19.82
C TYR A 33 13.88 8.96 -19.16
N GLN A 34 14.19 9.42 -17.96
CA GLN A 34 15.40 8.99 -17.24
C GLN A 34 15.21 7.63 -16.53
N ASN A 35 13.97 7.33 -16.09
CA ASN A 35 13.72 6.19 -15.23
C ASN A 35 13.06 5.01 -15.94
N TYR A 36 12.45 5.23 -17.10
CA TYR A 36 11.77 4.16 -17.83
C TYR A 36 12.40 3.95 -19.21
N GLN A 37 12.70 2.69 -19.51
CA GLN A 37 13.27 2.26 -20.78
C GLN A 37 12.20 1.57 -21.62
N LEU A 38 12.31 1.68 -22.97
CA LEU A 38 11.48 0.91 -23.87
C LEU A 38 11.93 -0.55 -23.87
N ASP A 39 11.00 -1.44 -24.22
CA ASP A 39 11.21 -2.89 -24.35
C ASP A 39 11.75 -3.57 -23.07
N LYS A 40 11.42 -3.00 -21.93
CA LYS A 40 11.72 -3.55 -20.60
C LYS A 40 10.42 -3.90 -19.87
N GLU A 41 10.45 -4.99 -19.11
CA GLU A 41 9.32 -5.43 -18.32
C GLU A 41 9.15 -4.60 -17.04
N TYR A 42 7.91 -4.16 -16.82
CA TYR A 42 7.52 -3.37 -15.65
C TYR A 42 6.25 -3.91 -15.02
N ILE A 43 6.12 -3.74 -13.73
CA ILE A 43 4.86 -3.96 -13.01
C ILE A 43 4.20 -2.62 -12.78
N ILE A 44 2.95 -2.51 -13.24
CA ILE A 44 2.18 -1.27 -13.21
C ILE A 44 1.08 -1.40 -12.17
N PHE A 45 1.07 -0.47 -11.20
CA PHE A 45 0.06 -0.38 -10.17
C PHE A 45 -0.73 0.91 -10.31
N GLY A 46 -2.04 0.81 -10.37
CA GLY A 46 -2.89 1.98 -10.46
C GLY A 46 -4.35 1.62 -10.71
N LYS A 47 -5.21 2.62 -10.66
CA LYS A 47 -6.62 2.47 -11.02
C LYS A 47 -6.75 2.68 -12.52
N PRO A 48 -7.17 1.66 -13.30
CA PRO A 48 -7.42 1.85 -14.72
C PRO A 48 -8.65 2.72 -14.95
N SER A 49 -8.62 3.52 -16.00
CA SER A 49 -9.75 4.24 -16.55
C SER A 49 -9.89 3.91 -18.04
N TYR A 50 -11.09 4.02 -18.59
CA TYR A 50 -11.35 3.76 -20.00
C TYR A 50 -11.54 5.08 -20.72
N TYR A 51 -10.71 5.33 -21.76
CA TYR A 51 -10.75 6.57 -22.52
C TYR A 51 -10.37 6.31 -24.00
N ASN A 52 -11.13 6.84 -24.94
CA ASN A 52 -10.91 6.70 -26.38
C ASN A 52 -10.73 5.24 -26.85
N GLY A 53 -11.52 4.32 -26.30
CA GLY A 53 -11.46 2.90 -26.73
C GLY A 53 -10.34 2.09 -26.12
N ARG A 54 -9.56 2.64 -25.16
CA ARG A 54 -8.43 1.96 -24.50
C ARG A 54 -8.46 2.12 -23.00
N PHE A 55 -7.93 1.14 -22.30
CA PHE A 55 -7.61 1.29 -20.88
C PHE A 55 -6.38 2.18 -20.73
N GLN A 56 -6.45 3.09 -19.75
CA GLN A 56 -5.32 3.94 -19.41
C GLN A 56 -5.09 4.01 -17.91
N PHE A 57 -3.83 4.18 -17.53
CA PHE A 57 -3.39 4.48 -16.17
C PHE A 57 -2.83 5.90 -16.13
N SER A 58 -3.38 6.75 -15.26
CA SER A 58 -2.89 8.12 -15.06
C SER A 58 -1.96 8.17 -13.86
N HIS A 59 -0.69 8.53 -14.10
CA HIS A 59 0.35 8.56 -13.06
C HIS A 59 0.42 7.29 -12.20
N PRO A 60 0.50 6.10 -12.79
CA PRO A 60 0.60 4.86 -12.01
C PRO A 60 1.94 4.78 -11.28
N ASP A 61 1.98 3.95 -10.25
CA ASP A 61 3.24 3.48 -9.69
C ASP A 61 3.79 2.37 -10.59
N ILE A 62 5.06 2.47 -10.98
CA ILE A 62 5.71 1.55 -11.91
C ILE A 62 7.01 1.05 -11.30
N ASP A 63 7.15 -0.26 -11.27
CA ASP A 63 8.32 -0.96 -10.78
C ASP A 63 9.00 -1.77 -11.88
N ASP A 64 10.31 -1.85 -11.79
CA ASP A 64 11.11 -2.73 -12.64
C ASP A 64 10.86 -4.19 -12.24
N ALA A 65 10.34 -4.99 -13.17
CA ALA A 65 10.03 -6.39 -12.91
C ALA A 65 11.27 -7.20 -12.49
N SER A 66 12.46 -6.83 -12.98
CA SER A 66 13.73 -7.51 -12.62
C SER A 66 14.16 -7.31 -11.16
N GLN A 67 13.65 -6.27 -10.50
CA GLN A 67 13.98 -5.97 -9.09
C GLN A 67 13.02 -6.62 -8.10
N LEU A 68 11.96 -7.25 -8.58
CA LEU A 68 11.03 -8.00 -7.73
C LEU A 68 11.60 -9.41 -7.48
N GLN A 69 11.95 -9.67 -6.23
CA GLN A 69 12.23 -11.03 -5.82
C GLN A 69 10.91 -11.82 -5.83
N LEU A 70 10.94 -13.05 -6.34
CA LEU A 70 9.78 -13.97 -6.38
C LEU A 70 9.07 -14.12 -5.02
N ASN A 71 9.76 -13.84 -3.93
CA ASN A 71 9.22 -13.82 -2.56
C ASN A 71 8.35 -12.59 -2.26
N ASP A 72 8.38 -11.55 -3.09
CA ASP A 72 7.56 -10.33 -2.95
C ASP A 72 6.25 -10.41 -3.74
N MET A 73 5.92 -11.55 -4.37
CA MET A 73 4.65 -11.76 -5.09
C MET A 73 3.43 -11.92 -4.16
N GLY A 74 3.62 -11.75 -2.84
CA GLY A 74 2.53 -11.69 -1.86
C GLY A 74 1.74 -10.39 -1.93
N MET A 75 0.72 -10.28 -1.07
CA MET A 75 -0.04 -9.02 -0.92
C MET A 75 0.89 -7.92 -0.39
N GLN A 76 0.98 -6.83 -1.14
CA GLN A 76 1.77 -5.65 -0.76
C GLN A 76 0.88 -4.58 -0.13
N PRO A 77 1.37 -3.85 0.89
CA PRO A 77 0.62 -2.75 1.48
C PRO A 77 0.56 -1.58 0.52
N PHE A 78 -0.65 -1.06 0.30
CA PHE A 78 -0.86 0.18 -0.43
C PHE A 78 -1.20 1.30 0.54
N TYR A 79 -0.37 2.34 0.58
CA TYR A 79 -0.56 3.51 1.44
C TYR A 79 -1.20 4.65 0.66
N ILE A 80 -2.29 5.19 1.18
CA ILE A 80 -2.94 6.37 0.60
C ILE A 80 -1.99 7.57 0.80
N THR A 81 -1.66 8.23 -0.30
CA THR A 81 -0.79 9.42 -0.30
C THR A 81 -1.53 10.62 -0.90
N THR A 82 -1.32 11.79 -0.30
CA THR A 82 -1.85 13.04 -0.82
C THR A 82 -0.96 13.59 -1.92
N GLU A 83 -1.50 14.49 -2.76
CA GLU A 83 -0.71 15.17 -3.79
C GLU A 83 0.49 15.95 -3.20
N LYS A 84 0.35 16.49 -1.99
CA LYS A 84 1.44 17.17 -1.29
C LYS A 84 2.55 16.18 -0.90
N MET A 85 2.19 14.99 -0.43
CA MET A 85 3.15 13.93 -0.11
C MET A 85 3.87 13.45 -1.36
N LYS A 86 3.15 13.21 -2.46
CA LYS A 86 3.76 12.80 -3.75
C LYS A 86 4.75 13.84 -4.26
N LYS A 87 4.43 15.14 -4.20
CA LYS A 87 5.34 16.23 -4.57
C LYS A 87 6.60 16.27 -3.70
N ALA A 88 6.51 15.86 -2.46
CA ALA A 88 7.64 15.72 -1.53
C ALA A 88 8.40 14.38 -1.68
N GLY A 89 8.06 13.55 -2.68
CA GLY A 89 8.68 12.24 -2.90
C GLY A 89 8.19 11.13 -1.96
N ILE A 90 7.15 11.40 -1.16
CA ILE A 90 6.56 10.42 -0.25
C ILE A 90 5.46 9.67 -1.00
N THR A 91 5.86 8.61 -1.70
CA THR A 91 4.96 7.71 -2.44
C THR A 91 4.55 6.52 -1.56
N SER A 92 3.54 5.75 -1.99
CA SER A 92 3.15 4.50 -1.32
C SER A 92 4.35 3.56 -1.15
N ARG A 93 5.22 3.47 -2.18
CA ARG A 93 6.42 2.65 -2.14
C ARG A 93 7.49 3.17 -1.17
N ALA A 94 7.65 4.48 -1.06
CA ALA A 94 8.55 5.05 -0.06
C ALA A 94 8.07 4.71 1.37
N MET A 95 6.76 4.77 1.60
CA MET A 95 6.15 4.37 2.86
C MET A 95 6.32 2.86 3.12
N GLU A 96 6.15 2.02 2.10
CA GLU A 96 6.39 0.58 2.21
C GLU A 96 7.83 0.28 2.63
N LYS A 97 8.82 0.83 1.93
CA LYS A 97 10.24 0.65 2.29
C LYS A 97 10.54 1.10 3.72
N LEU A 98 9.99 2.23 4.13
CA LEU A 98 10.15 2.76 5.48
C LEU A 98 9.56 1.80 6.52
N THR A 99 8.34 1.33 6.31
CA THR A 99 7.64 0.39 7.20
C THR A 99 8.37 -0.96 7.25
N LYS A 100 8.83 -1.47 6.10
CA LYS A 100 9.63 -2.72 6.04
C LYS A 100 10.91 -2.58 6.85
N THR A 101 11.63 -1.47 6.66
CA THR A 101 12.85 -1.20 7.43
C THR A 101 12.58 -1.06 8.92
N LEU A 102 11.52 -0.34 9.30
CA LEU A 102 11.13 -0.19 10.70
C LEU A 102 10.85 -1.56 11.34
N LEU A 103 9.95 -2.34 10.74
CA LEU A 103 9.56 -3.64 11.28
C LEU A 103 10.72 -4.65 11.32
N SER A 104 11.69 -4.55 10.38
CA SER A 104 12.89 -5.40 10.42
C SER A 104 13.88 -5.00 11.52
N LYS A 105 13.90 -3.73 11.91
CA LYS A 105 14.78 -3.22 12.99
C LYS A 105 14.16 -3.38 14.39
N LEU A 106 12.87 -3.64 14.49
CA LEU A 106 12.24 -3.94 15.78
C LEU A 106 12.64 -5.35 16.25
N THR A 107 13.62 -5.41 17.13
CA THR A 107 14.13 -6.65 17.72
C THR A 107 13.29 -7.15 18.89
N THR A 108 12.61 -6.23 19.59
CA THR A 108 11.67 -6.57 20.66
C THR A 108 10.24 -6.59 20.13
N PRO A 109 9.41 -7.56 20.53
CA PRO A 109 7.99 -7.53 20.19
C PRO A 109 7.31 -6.25 20.71
N LEU A 110 6.29 -5.81 20.03
CA LEU A 110 5.43 -4.71 20.51
C LEU A 110 4.65 -5.18 21.74
N ASP A 111 4.60 -4.33 22.75
CA ASP A 111 3.89 -4.60 24.01
C ASP A 111 2.42 -4.94 23.76
N GLU A 112 1.94 -5.96 24.48
CA GLU A 112 0.53 -6.35 24.42
C GLU A 112 -0.31 -5.36 25.24
N THR A 113 -1.40 -4.91 24.65
CA THR A 113 -2.31 -3.92 25.24
C THR A 113 -3.57 -4.55 25.81
N LEU A 114 -3.94 -5.74 25.35
CA LEU A 114 -5.11 -6.46 25.83
C LEU A 114 -4.69 -7.61 26.75
N PRO A 115 -5.33 -7.76 27.91
CA PRO A 115 -5.03 -8.84 28.82
C PRO A 115 -5.39 -10.21 28.24
N SER A 116 -4.71 -11.26 28.70
CA SER A 116 -4.86 -12.63 28.19
C SER A 116 -6.28 -13.20 28.37
N PHE A 117 -7.00 -12.79 29.44
CA PHE A 117 -8.37 -13.23 29.64
C PHE A 117 -9.36 -12.69 28.60
N ILE A 118 -8.96 -11.68 27.79
CA ILE A 118 -9.70 -11.19 26.63
C ILE A 118 -9.21 -11.87 25.37
N THR A 119 -7.88 -11.89 25.16
CA THR A 119 -7.30 -12.37 23.89
C THR A 119 -7.46 -13.87 23.69
N SER A 120 -7.34 -14.68 24.77
CA SER A 120 -7.38 -16.14 24.67
C SER A 120 -8.73 -16.69 24.26
N PRO A 121 -9.86 -16.33 24.92
CA PRO A 121 -11.18 -16.85 24.52
C PRO A 121 -11.62 -16.42 23.13
N LEU A 122 -11.15 -15.26 22.66
CA LEU A 122 -11.48 -14.71 21.36
C LEU A 122 -10.49 -15.14 20.27
N HIS A 123 -9.50 -15.97 20.59
CA HIS A 123 -8.46 -16.43 19.68
C HIS A 123 -7.76 -15.31 18.93
N LEU A 124 -7.57 -14.15 19.58
CA LEU A 124 -6.90 -13.01 18.99
C LEU A 124 -5.39 -13.24 18.95
N ILE A 125 -4.78 -12.90 17.82
CA ILE A 125 -3.32 -12.90 17.70
C ILE A 125 -2.71 -11.77 18.52
N SER A 126 -1.42 -11.86 18.86
CA SER A 126 -0.71 -10.81 19.58
C SER A 126 -0.70 -9.49 18.79
N ARG A 127 -0.53 -8.38 19.49
CA ARG A 127 -0.41 -7.05 18.87
C ARG A 127 0.76 -6.98 17.90
N ASP A 128 1.92 -7.49 18.28
CA ASP A 128 3.10 -7.54 17.40
C ASP A 128 2.82 -8.34 16.12
N ALA A 129 2.24 -9.53 16.25
CA ALA A 129 1.86 -10.35 15.10
C ALA A 129 0.84 -9.64 14.20
N ALA A 130 -0.14 -8.94 14.78
CA ALA A 130 -1.14 -8.19 14.01
C ALA A 130 -0.51 -7.02 13.25
N MET A 131 0.38 -6.25 13.87
CA MET A 131 1.08 -5.15 13.22
C MET A 131 1.98 -5.62 12.08
N ARG A 132 2.70 -6.72 12.24
CA ARG A 132 3.52 -7.28 11.16
C ARG A 132 2.66 -7.84 10.02
N LYS A 133 1.60 -8.59 10.35
CA LYS A 133 0.74 -9.25 9.37
C LYS A 133 -0.18 -8.29 8.61
N ILE A 134 -0.57 -7.16 9.19
CA ILE A 134 -1.37 -6.16 8.46
C ILE A 134 -0.56 -5.48 7.34
N HIS A 135 0.75 -5.32 7.54
CA HIS A 135 1.63 -4.72 6.56
C HIS A 135 2.22 -5.74 5.58
N TYR A 136 2.59 -6.93 6.06
CA TYR A 136 3.27 -7.96 5.27
C TYR A 136 2.62 -9.34 5.50
N PRO A 137 1.38 -9.54 5.05
CA PRO A 137 0.70 -10.81 5.20
C PRO A 137 1.29 -11.84 4.25
N LYS A 138 1.42 -13.08 4.73
CA LYS A 138 1.79 -14.22 3.88
C LYS A 138 0.58 -14.85 3.20
N THR A 139 -0.59 -14.71 3.83
CA THR A 139 -1.85 -15.28 3.36
C THR A 139 -3.00 -14.29 3.54
N VAL A 140 -4.12 -14.54 2.87
CA VAL A 140 -5.36 -13.77 3.07
C VAL A 140 -5.85 -13.88 4.52
N ASP A 141 -5.70 -15.07 5.14
CA ASP A 141 -6.05 -15.30 6.54
C ASP A 141 -5.24 -14.43 7.49
N ASP A 142 -3.94 -14.25 7.23
CA ASP A 142 -3.08 -13.33 8.01
C ASP A 142 -3.66 -11.93 8.04
N THR A 143 -4.09 -11.41 6.89
CA THR A 143 -4.73 -10.08 6.79
C THR A 143 -6.02 -10.01 7.60
N GLN A 144 -6.85 -11.04 7.50
CA GLN A 144 -8.13 -11.09 8.19
C GLN A 144 -7.94 -11.12 9.71
N ARG A 145 -7.08 -12.00 10.20
CA ARG A 145 -6.77 -12.10 11.64
C ARG A 145 -6.15 -10.82 12.19
N ALA A 146 -5.25 -10.19 11.43
CA ALA A 146 -4.67 -8.91 11.81
C ALA A 146 -5.74 -7.80 11.90
N ARG A 147 -6.64 -7.72 10.92
CA ARG A 147 -7.76 -6.77 10.93
C ARG A 147 -8.69 -6.98 12.13
N VAL A 148 -9.07 -8.22 12.40
CA VAL A 148 -9.92 -8.55 13.54
C VAL A 148 -9.27 -8.08 14.84
N ARG A 149 -7.99 -8.40 15.03
CA ARG A 149 -7.25 -7.99 16.23
C ARG A 149 -7.19 -6.48 16.41
N LEU A 150 -6.81 -5.74 15.36
CA LEU A 150 -6.64 -4.29 15.43
C LEU A 150 -7.98 -3.56 15.60
N LYS A 151 -9.02 -3.97 14.86
CA LYS A 151 -10.37 -3.41 15.02
C LYS A 151 -10.96 -3.69 16.40
N PHE A 152 -10.76 -4.91 16.92
CA PHE A 152 -11.22 -5.24 18.26
C PHE A 152 -10.57 -4.34 19.30
N GLU A 153 -9.26 -4.16 19.24
CA GLU A 153 -8.53 -3.30 20.16
C GLU A 153 -9.05 -1.85 20.13
N GLU A 154 -9.19 -1.28 18.94
CA GLU A 154 -9.68 0.09 18.75
C GLU A 154 -11.09 0.26 19.35
N LEU A 155 -12.02 -0.62 19.00
CA LEU A 155 -13.40 -0.58 19.50
C LEU A 155 -13.48 -0.84 21.01
N PHE A 156 -12.66 -1.74 21.52
CA PHE A 156 -12.61 -2.04 22.96
C PHE A 156 -12.22 -0.80 23.78
N TYR A 157 -11.18 -0.08 23.34
CA TYR A 157 -10.75 1.14 24.06
C TYR A 157 -11.75 2.28 23.91
N VAL A 158 -12.39 2.43 22.76
CA VAL A 158 -13.47 3.41 22.58
C VAL A 158 -14.60 3.11 23.56
N GLN A 159 -15.04 1.85 23.64
CA GLN A 159 -16.12 1.44 24.54
C GLN A 159 -15.73 1.61 26.01
N LEU A 160 -14.50 1.24 26.37
CA LEU A 160 -13.98 1.41 27.72
C LEU A 160 -13.98 2.88 28.16
N ASN A 161 -13.56 3.78 27.27
CA ASN A 161 -13.57 5.22 27.54
C ASN A 161 -15.00 5.77 27.72
N ILE A 162 -15.97 5.30 26.92
CA ILE A 162 -17.39 5.69 27.09
C ILE A 162 -17.91 5.23 28.45
N LEU A 163 -17.64 3.98 28.82
CA LEU A 163 -18.07 3.43 30.12
C LEU A 163 -17.43 4.18 31.31
N ARG A 164 -16.15 4.49 31.20
CA ARG A 164 -15.45 5.29 32.22
C ARG A 164 -16.08 6.67 32.36
N TYR A 165 -16.29 7.38 31.25
CA TYR A 165 -16.94 8.69 31.26
C TYR A 165 -18.34 8.63 31.91
N ALA A 166 -19.15 7.63 31.56
CA ALA A 166 -20.49 7.44 32.14
C ALA A 166 -20.44 7.11 33.63
N SER A 167 -19.39 6.43 34.10
CA SER A 167 -19.19 6.15 35.54
C SER A 167 -18.80 7.41 36.35
N ASP A 168 -17.88 8.22 35.78
CA ASP A 168 -17.35 9.41 36.44
C ASP A 168 -18.38 10.55 36.53
N HIS A 169 -19.52 10.45 35.81
CA HIS A 169 -20.57 11.47 35.75
C HIS A 169 -21.93 10.96 36.31
N ARG A 170 -21.92 9.88 37.07
CA ARG A 170 -23.02 9.41 37.93
C ARG A 170 -22.83 9.85 39.35
#